data_5e84cd72c86292c624bf8a55188590d5
#
_entry.id   5e84cd72c86292c624bf8a55188590d5
#
_cell.length_a   1.000
_cell.length_b   1.000
_cell.length_c   1.000
_cell.angle_alpha   90.00
_cell.angle_beta   90.00
_cell.angle_gamma   90.00
#
_symmetry.space_group_name_H-M   'P 1'
#
loop_
_entity.id
_entity.type
_entity.pdbx_description
1 polymer ?
#
loop_
_entity_poly.entity_id
_entity_poly.type
_entity_poly.pdbx_seq_one_letter_code
_entity_poly.pdbx_strand_id
1 'polypeptide(L)'
;MRYFTSDTHFGHPLVTALRGFLNNGRLRAEYLDIWQTQTRAAAHAWIKQYVHDNQTSFKAICDIARHENTIIDNINEIVGHDDELWILGDLSYRCTVEHTLECLRRINCQHLHLIIGNHDRNFRLRFNDMLYEDVFETIDDYCEIDMELPVLDESGKITVATTQQSIAMSHFPQTLGIGRRTRRLAEQLERVRRYGAYHRRLAALRPYASGRSRRH
;
A
#
# COMPACT_ATOMS: atom_id res chain seq x y z
N MET A 1 -2.64 17.70 3.90
CA MET A 1 -1.33 17.19 4.43
C MET A 1 -0.92 15.97 3.61
N ARG A 2 0.32 15.43 3.83
CA ARG A 2 0.78 14.18 3.20
C ARG A 2 0.89 13.08 4.23
N TYR A 3 0.30 11.94 3.94
CA TYR A 3 0.32 10.75 4.79
C TYR A 3 0.89 9.56 4.04
N PHE A 4 1.52 8.65 4.78
CA PHE A 4 2.16 7.47 4.22
C PHE A 4 1.70 6.23 4.97
N THR A 5 1.37 5.19 4.22
CA THR A 5 1.08 3.84 4.75
C THR A 5 1.72 2.79 3.85
N SER A 6 1.84 1.57 4.30
CA SER A 6 2.31 0.44 3.50
C SER A 6 1.62 -0.85 3.91
N ASP A 7 1.74 -1.87 3.08
CA ASP A 7 1.38 -3.24 3.44
C ASP A 7 -0.07 -3.38 3.92
N THR A 8 -1.03 -2.74 3.27
CA THR A 8 -2.45 -2.86 3.62
C THR A 8 -2.93 -4.30 3.46
N HIS A 9 -2.42 -5.02 2.43
CA HIS A 9 -2.69 -6.44 2.20
C HIS A 9 -4.18 -6.77 2.19
N PHE A 10 -5.01 -5.98 1.52
CA PHE A 10 -6.42 -6.29 1.35
C PHE A 10 -6.59 -7.70 0.74
N GLY A 11 -7.53 -8.48 1.29
CA GLY A 11 -7.79 -9.83 0.86
C GLY A 11 -6.76 -10.89 1.28
N HIS A 12 -5.73 -10.58 2.09
CA HIS A 12 -4.63 -11.50 2.40
C HIS A 12 -4.87 -12.35 3.67
N PRO A 13 -5.28 -13.64 3.56
CA PRO A 13 -5.69 -14.44 4.73
C PRO A 13 -4.58 -14.64 5.76
N LEU A 14 -3.34 -14.92 5.30
CA LEU A 14 -2.22 -15.11 6.21
C LEU A 14 -1.91 -13.85 7.00
N VAL A 15 -1.79 -12.70 6.34
CA VAL A 15 -1.47 -11.43 7.01
C VAL A 15 -2.60 -11.03 7.95
N THR A 16 -3.85 -11.19 7.55
CA THR A 16 -5.03 -10.98 8.39
C THR A 16 -4.95 -11.79 9.68
N ALA A 17 -4.67 -13.09 9.59
CA ALA A 17 -4.51 -13.95 10.76
C ALA A 17 -3.31 -13.56 11.65
N LEU A 18 -2.14 -13.23 11.01
CA LEU A 18 -0.94 -12.80 11.73
C LEU A 18 -1.10 -11.42 12.40
N ARG A 19 -2.08 -10.63 12.01
CA ARG A 19 -2.47 -9.37 12.69
C ARG A 19 -3.54 -9.58 13.78
N GLY A 20 -3.91 -10.84 14.07
CA GLY A 20 -4.86 -11.19 15.10
C GLY A 20 -6.34 -11.00 14.74
N PHE A 21 -6.64 -10.81 13.45
CA PHE A 21 -8.01 -10.76 12.94
C PHE A 21 -8.49 -12.19 12.68
N LEU A 22 -8.92 -12.87 13.75
CA LEU A 22 -9.42 -14.23 13.72
C LEU A 22 -10.93 -14.22 13.95
N ASN A 23 -11.67 -15.08 13.21
CA ASN A 23 -13.12 -15.15 13.23
C ASN A 23 -13.69 -15.90 14.46
N ASN A 24 -12.85 -16.70 15.15
CA ASN A 24 -13.21 -17.38 16.38
C ASN A 24 -12.68 -16.61 17.60
N GLY A 25 -13.56 -16.18 18.49
CA GLY A 25 -13.22 -15.37 19.65
C GLY A 25 -12.24 -16.02 20.63
N ARG A 26 -12.37 -17.35 20.85
CA ARG A 26 -11.45 -18.10 21.71
C ARG A 26 -10.05 -18.17 21.09
N LEU A 27 -9.97 -18.56 19.81
CA LEU A 27 -8.72 -18.62 19.06
C LEU A 27 -8.00 -17.26 19.05
N ARG A 28 -8.78 -16.18 18.87
CA ARG A 28 -8.27 -14.83 18.93
C ARG A 28 -7.73 -14.45 20.29
N ALA A 29 -8.43 -14.81 21.38
CA ALA A 29 -7.99 -14.53 22.74
C ALA A 29 -6.67 -15.25 23.06
N GLU A 30 -6.54 -16.52 22.72
CA GLU A 30 -5.32 -17.31 22.89
C GLU A 30 -4.15 -16.72 22.09
N TYR A 31 -4.39 -16.32 20.83
CA TYR A 31 -3.38 -15.67 19.99
C TYR A 31 -2.87 -14.36 20.60
N LEU A 32 -3.78 -13.50 21.05
CA LEU A 32 -3.43 -12.20 21.66
C LEU A 32 -2.74 -12.36 23.01
N ASP A 33 -3.11 -13.36 23.81
CA ASP A 33 -2.44 -13.68 25.07
C ASP A 33 -0.98 -14.05 24.82
N ILE A 34 -0.69 -14.94 23.85
CA ILE A 34 0.68 -15.30 23.47
C ILE A 34 1.46 -14.08 22.98
N TRP A 35 0.82 -13.21 22.20
CA TRP A 35 1.46 -12.00 21.71
C TRP A 35 1.85 -11.07 22.86
N GLN A 36 0.97 -10.88 23.85
CA GLN A 36 1.18 -9.97 24.98
C GLN A 36 2.13 -10.53 26.02
N THR A 37 2.02 -11.82 26.33
CA THR A 37 2.79 -12.47 27.40
C THR A 37 4.16 -12.98 26.96
N GLN A 38 4.36 -13.22 25.65
CA GLN A 38 5.60 -13.74 25.10
C GLN A 38 6.17 -12.79 24.04
N THR A 39 5.94 -13.10 22.76
CA THR A 39 6.39 -12.28 21.62
C THR A 39 5.44 -12.39 20.44
N ARG A 40 5.48 -11.39 19.55
CA ARG A 40 4.80 -11.45 18.27
C ARG A 40 5.23 -12.68 17.44
N ALA A 41 6.52 -13.01 17.46
CA ALA A 41 7.06 -14.17 16.73
C ALA A 41 6.50 -15.49 17.26
N ALA A 42 6.34 -15.63 18.59
CA ALA A 42 5.71 -16.79 19.21
C ALA A 42 4.25 -16.94 18.80
N ALA A 43 3.47 -15.87 18.83
CA ALA A 43 2.08 -15.88 18.37
C ALA A 43 1.97 -16.25 16.87
N HIS A 44 2.86 -15.73 16.03
CA HIS A 44 2.92 -16.10 14.61
C HIS A 44 3.26 -17.58 14.39
N ALA A 45 4.20 -18.13 15.15
CA ALA A 45 4.53 -19.55 15.09
C ALA A 45 3.36 -20.41 15.54
N TRP A 46 2.73 -20.03 16.66
CA TRP A 46 1.59 -20.72 17.23
C TRP A 46 0.40 -20.82 16.26
N ILE A 47 -0.01 -19.71 15.64
CA ILE A 47 -1.16 -19.73 14.71
C ILE A 47 -0.87 -20.53 13.43
N LYS A 48 0.39 -20.55 12.97
CA LYS A 48 0.82 -21.39 11.84
C LYS A 48 0.74 -22.86 12.20
N GLN A 49 1.19 -23.21 13.41
CA GLN A 49 1.10 -24.58 13.94
C GLN A 49 -0.37 -25.00 14.13
N TYR A 50 -1.22 -24.13 14.69
CA TYR A 50 -2.65 -24.36 14.80
C TYR A 50 -3.30 -24.73 13.46
N VAL A 51 -3.00 -23.98 12.41
CA VAL A 51 -3.53 -24.24 11.04
C VAL A 51 -3.08 -25.61 10.55
N HIS A 52 -1.82 -25.96 10.77
CA HIS A 52 -1.26 -27.26 10.39
C HIS A 52 -1.93 -28.42 11.14
N ASP A 53 -1.98 -28.35 12.47
CA ASP A 53 -2.45 -29.45 13.33
C ASP A 53 -3.95 -29.71 13.18
N ASN A 54 -4.73 -28.67 12.91
CA ASN A 54 -6.18 -28.77 12.68
C ASN A 54 -6.54 -28.98 11.21
N GLN A 55 -5.56 -29.20 10.31
CA GLN A 55 -5.78 -29.39 8.88
C GLN A 55 -6.73 -28.36 8.25
N THR A 56 -6.61 -27.11 8.69
CA THR A 56 -7.44 -25.98 8.26
C THR A 56 -6.63 -25.00 7.39
N SER A 57 -7.17 -23.84 7.09
CA SER A 57 -6.49 -22.80 6.30
C SER A 57 -6.61 -21.43 6.96
N PHE A 58 -5.68 -20.54 6.67
CA PHE A 58 -5.79 -19.15 7.12
C PHE A 58 -7.09 -18.49 6.65
N LYS A 59 -7.56 -18.80 5.45
CA LYS A 59 -8.83 -18.29 4.93
C LYS A 59 -10.03 -18.73 5.76
N ALA A 60 -9.99 -19.92 6.34
CA ALA A 60 -11.09 -20.46 7.13
C ALA A 60 -11.15 -19.86 8.55
N ILE A 61 -10.01 -19.40 9.08
CA ILE A 61 -9.90 -18.92 10.47
C ILE A 61 -9.77 -17.40 10.59
N CYS A 62 -9.51 -16.67 9.51
CA CYS A 62 -9.33 -15.21 9.54
C CYS A 62 -10.64 -14.46 9.25
N ASP A 63 -10.70 -13.23 9.77
CA ASP A 63 -11.77 -12.26 9.53
C ASP A 63 -11.23 -11.13 8.63
N ILE A 64 -11.25 -11.39 7.31
CA ILE A 64 -10.74 -10.44 6.30
C ILE A 64 -11.53 -9.14 6.36
N ALA A 65 -12.85 -9.21 6.43
CA ALA A 65 -13.70 -8.03 6.42
C ALA A 65 -13.40 -7.10 7.60
N ARG A 66 -13.22 -7.67 8.80
CA ARG A 66 -12.85 -6.88 9.98
C ARG A 66 -11.45 -6.26 9.85
N HIS A 67 -10.48 -7.00 9.28
CA HIS A 67 -9.15 -6.48 9.01
C HIS A 67 -9.19 -5.27 8.08
N GLU A 68 -9.88 -5.39 6.95
CA GLU A 68 -10.03 -4.34 5.96
C GLU A 68 -10.77 -3.13 6.52
N ASN A 69 -11.89 -3.35 7.21
CA ASN A 69 -12.64 -2.28 7.85
C ASN A 69 -11.76 -1.51 8.83
N THR A 70 -11.00 -2.22 9.67
CA THR A 70 -10.11 -1.57 10.66
C THR A 70 -9.04 -0.71 9.98
N ILE A 71 -8.45 -1.16 8.86
CA ILE A 71 -7.45 -0.38 8.13
C ILE A 71 -8.10 0.87 7.53
N ILE A 72 -9.24 0.72 6.87
CA ILE A 72 -9.94 1.82 6.20
C ILE A 72 -10.42 2.85 7.23
N ASP A 73 -11.03 2.39 8.33
CA ASP A 73 -11.50 3.26 9.41
C ASP A 73 -10.35 4.06 10.03
N ASN A 74 -9.20 3.41 10.31
CA ASN A 74 -8.01 4.09 10.84
C ASN A 74 -7.43 5.12 9.85
N ILE A 75 -7.46 4.84 8.54
CA ILE A 75 -7.04 5.81 7.53
C ILE A 75 -8.01 7.00 7.54
N ASN A 76 -9.31 6.74 7.50
CA ASN A 76 -10.34 7.77 7.43
C ASN A 76 -10.45 8.62 8.71
N GLU A 77 -10.00 8.10 9.85
CA GLU A 77 -9.91 8.86 11.10
C GLU A 77 -8.81 9.96 11.04
N ILE A 78 -7.74 9.72 10.28
CA ILE A 78 -6.55 10.57 10.27
C ILE A 78 -6.43 11.39 8.99
N VAL A 79 -6.76 10.78 7.85
CA VAL A 79 -6.57 11.36 6.51
C VAL A 79 -7.87 12.00 6.04
N GLY A 80 -7.83 13.31 5.81
CA GLY A 80 -8.97 14.08 5.30
C GLY A 80 -9.16 13.93 3.78
N HIS A 81 -10.29 14.40 3.28
CA HIS A 81 -10.69 14.31 1.87
C HIS A 81 -9.68 14.96 0.91
N ASP A 82 -9.15 16.14 1.26
CA ASP A 82 -8.24 16.94 0.43
C ASP A 82 -6.75 16.74 0.79
N ASP A 83 -6.46 15.72 1.61
CA ASP A 83 -5.09 15.31 1.92
C ASP A 83 -4.52 14.39 0.83
N GLU A 84 -3.21 14.18 0.81
CA GLU A 84 -2.54 13.19 -0.03
C GLU A 84 -2.23 11.91 0.77
N LEU A 85 -2.60 10.74 0.27
CA LEU A 85 -2.25 9.46 0.86
C LEU A 85 -1.38 8.63 -0.10
N TRP A 86 -0.18 8.34 0.33
CA TRP A 86 0.79 7.49 -0.35
C TRP A 86 0.77 6.08 0.24
N ILE A 87 0.41 5.09 -0.59
CA ILE A 87 0.45 3.66 -0.23
C ILE A 87 1.74 3.08 -0.80
N LEU A 88 2.68 2.72 0.10
CA LEU A 88 4.03 2.29 -0.26
C LEU A 88 4.12 0.77 -0.47
N GLY A 89 3.24 0.23 -1.31
CA GLY A 89 3.24 -1.13 -1.80
C GLY A 89 2.49 -2.14 -0.93
N ASP A 90 2.36 -3.33 -1.51
CA ASP A 90 1.64 -4.47 -0.97
C ASP A 90 0.18 -4.13 -0.59
N LEU A 91 -0.51 -3.46 -1.54
CA LEU A 91 -1.89 -3.00 -1.41
C LEU A 91 -2.84 -4.18 -1.20
N SER A 92 -2.73 -5.24 -2.02
CA SER A 92 -3.65 -6.37 -1.98
C SER A 92 -2.97 -7.69 -2.33
N TYR A 93 -3.62 -8.82 -2.00
CA TYR A 93 -3.08 -10.14 -2.27
C TYR A 93 -4.16 -11.17 -2.61
N ARG A 94 -4.08 -11.72 -3.84
CA ARG A 94 -4.97 -12.80 -4.32
C ARG A 94 -6.47 -12.50 -4.19
N CYS A 95 -6.85 -11.25 -4.14
CA CYS A 95 -8.23 -10.82 -4.28
C CYS A 95 -8.50 -10.33 -5.71
N THR A 96 -9.77 -10.13 -6.03
CA THR A 96 -10.16 -9.58 -7.34
C THR A 96 -9.88 -8.07 -7.40
N VAL A 97 -9.81 -7.56 -8.61
CA VAL A 97 -9.69 -6.12 -8.86
C VAL A 97 -10.87 -5.37 -8.25
N GLU A 98 -12.08 -5.90 -8.45
CA GLU A 98 -13.33 -5.32 -7.93
C GLU A 98 -13.29 -5.18 -6.41
N HIS A 99 -12.84 -6.22 -5.70
CA HIS A 99 -12.72 -6.20 -4.25
C HIS A 99 -11.70 -5.14 -3.78
N THR A 100 -10.55 -5.05 -4.45
CA THR A 100 -9.55 -4.02 -4.15
C THR A 100 -10.11 -2.62 -4.38
N LEU A 101 -10.83 -2.40 -5.49
CA LEU A 101 -11.48 -1.13 -5.79
C LEU A 101 -12.57 -0.78 -4.76
N GLU A 102 -13.34 -1.76 -4.30
CA GLU A 102 -14.33 -1.55 -3.22
C GLU A 102 -13.66 -1.06 -1.93
N CYS A 103 -12.53 -1.67 -1.54
CA CYS A 103 -11.77 -1.21 -0.38
C CYS A 103 -11.25 0.23 -0.57
N LEU A 104 -10.66 0.54 -1.73
CA LEU A 104 -10.09 1.86 -2.03
C LEU A 104 -11.16 2.96 -2.07
N ARG A 105 -12.33 2.69 -2.66
CA ARG A 105 -13.45 3.65 -2.73
C ARG A 105 -14.06 4.01 -1.38
N ARG A 106 -13.78 3.24 -0.34
CA ARG A 106 -14.19 3.51 1.04
C ARG A 106 -13.19 4.40 1.79
N ILE A 107 -12.03 4.66 1.22
CA ILE A 107 -11.08 5.63 1.74
C ILE A 107 -11.58 7.02 1.33
N ASN A 108 -11.76 7.92 2.31
CA ASN A 108 -12.32 9.25 2.09
C ASN A 108 -11.38 10.21 1.33
N CYS A 109 -10.08 9.93 1.31
CA CYS A 109 -9.07 10.72 0.61
C CYS A 109 -9.24 10.57 -0.91
N GLN A 110 -9.26 11.71 -1.64
CA GLN A 110 -9.36 11.68 -3.11
C GLN A 110 -8.00 11.67 -3.81
N HIS A 111 -6.92 12.05 -3.12
CA HIS A 111 -5.56 12.10 -3.69
C HIS A 111 -4.76 10.88 -3.25
N LEU A 112 -5.02 9.75 -3.90
CA LEU A 112 -4.35 8.48 -3.62
C LEU A 112 -3.18 8.27 -4.58
N HIS A 113 -2.04 7.82 -4.03
CA HIS A 113 -0.84 7.47 -4.78
C HIS A 113 -0.38 6.07 -4.38
N LEU A 114 0.08 5.27 -5.35
CA LEU A 114 0.57 3.93 -5.11
C LEU A 114 2.03 3.78 -5.56
N ILE A 115 2.86 3.31 -4.66
CA ILE A 115 4.16 2.71 -5.00
C ILE A 115 3.98 1.19 -5.03
N ILE A 116 4.33 0.54 -6.13
CA ILE A 116 4.07 -0.89 -6.35
C ILE A 116 4.96 -1.77 -5.47
N GLY A 117 4.34 -2.69 -4.73
CA GLY A 117 5.02 -3.70 -3.91
C GLY A 117 5.19 -5.04 -4.63
N ASN A 118 5.75 -6.02 -3.91
CA ASN A 118 5.98 -7.36 -4.47
C ASN A 118 4.70 -8.20 -4.61
N HIS A 119 3.67 -7.89 -3.85
CA HIS A 119 2.36 -8.54 -3.95
C HIS A 119 1.44 -7.88 -4.98
N ASP A 120 1.74 -6.67 -5.42
CA ASP A 120 0.93 -5.88 -6.35
C ASP A 120 1.14 -6.30 -7.81
N ARG A 121 1.15 -7.62 -8.07
CA ARG A 121 1.39 -8.18 -9.41
C ARG A 121 0.36 -7.72 -10.44
N ASN A 122 -0.86 -7.45 -9.99
CA ASN A 122 -1.95 -7.00 -10.85
C ASN A 122 -1.66 -5.63 -11.47
N PHE A 123 -0.90 -4.77 -10.81
CA PHE A 123 -0.50 -3.46 -11.31
C PHE A 123 0.67 -3.51 -12.29
N ARG A 124 1.40 -4.63 -12.35
CA ARG A 124 2.48 -4.83 -13.32
C ARG A 124 2.01 -5.27 -14.68
N LEU A 125 0.76 -5.69 -14.80
CA LEU A 125 0.13 -6.05 -16.05
C LEU A 125 -0.62 -4.83 -16.56
N ARG A 126 -0.15 -4.28 -17.69
CA ARG A 126 -0.63 -3.05 -18.35
C ARG A 126 -2.16 -2.90 -18.46
N PHE A 127 -2.90 -4.01 -18.39
CA PHE A 127 -4.37 -4.04 -18.40
C PHE A 127 -4.99 -3.58 -17.08
N ASN A 128 -4.30 -3.76 -15.97
CA ASN A 128 -4.86 -3.48 -14.65
C ASN A 128 -4.60 -2.03 -14.23
N ASP A 129 -3.56 -1.37 -14.75
CA ASP A 129 -3.31 0.04 -14.49
C ASP A 129 -4.53 0.89 -14.88
N MET A 130 -5.15 0.58 -16.02
CA MET A 130 -6.34 1.30 -16.51
C MET A 130 -7.56 1.17 -15.60
N LEU A 131 -7.71 0.06 -14.87
CA LEU A 131 -8.83 -0.17 -13.96
C LEU A 131 -8.71 0.68 -12.68
N TYR A 132 -7.52 1.12 -12.35
CA TYR A 132 -7.23 1.91 -11.15
C TYR A 132 -6.96 3.39 -11.44
N GLU A 133 -6.94 3.81 -12.73
CA GLU A 133 -6.71 5.22 -13.12
C GLU A 133 -7.71 6.20 -12.49
N ASP A 134 -8.95 5.76 -12.24
CA ASP A 134 -9.99 6.59 -11.61
C ASP A 134 -9.85 6.69 -10.08
N VAL A 135 -8.93 5.92 -9.49
CA VAL A 135 -8.76 5.84 -8.03
C VAL A 135 -7.42 6.42 -7.60
N PHE A 136 -6.36 6.17 -8.36
CA PHE A 136 -5.02 6.67 -8.05
C PHE A 136 -4.63 7.81 -8.99
N GLU A 137 -4.08 8.87 -8.43
CA GLU A 137 -3.45 9.94 -9.24
C GLU A 137 -2.13 9.47 -9.86
N THR A 138 -1.37 8.63 -9.13
CA THR A 138 -0.13 8.03 -9.63
C THR A 138 0.03 6.59 -9.19
N ILE A 139 0.62 5.77 -10.08
CA ILE A 139 1.03 4.39 -9.79
C ILE A 139 2.45 4.23 -10.33
N ASP A 140 3.41 4.07 -9.43
CA ASP A 140 4.83 4.03 -9.75
C ASP A 140 5.58 2.93 -8.97
N ASP A 141 6.69 2.42 -9.51
CA ASP A 141 7.61 1.54 -8.78
C ASP A 141 8.54 2.32 -7.83
N TYR A 142 8.73 3.60 -8.13
CA TYR A 142 9.60 4.52 -7.42
C TYR A 142 9.17 5.97 -7.68
N CYS A 143 9.23 6.81 -6.65
CA CYS A 143 8.96 8.23 -6.77
C CYS A 143 9.89 9.03 -5.86
N GLU A 144 10.25 10.23 -6.29
CA GLU A 144 10.89 11.24 -5.45
C GLU A 144 9.95 12.44 -5.30
N ILE A 145 9.76 12.88 -4.07
CA ILE A 145 8.98 14.08 -3.77
C ILE A 145 9.80 15.04 -2.93
N ASP A 146 9.65 16.32 -3.18
CA ASP A 146 10.22 17.35 -2.35
C ASP A 146 9.26 17.69 -1.22
N MET A 147 9.78 17.69 0.00
CA MET A 147 9.02 18.01 1.20
C MET A 147 9.74 19.05 2.05
N GLU A 148 8.97 19.96 2.61
CA GLU A 148 9.43 20.84 3.65
C GLU A 148 9.31 20.13 5.00
N LEU A 149 10.44 19.83 5.62
CA LEU A 149 10.51 19.11 6.90
C LEU A 149 10.97 20.04 8.02
N PRO A 150 10.45 19.86 9.24
CA PRO A 150 10.91 20.61 10.39
C PRO A 150 12.35 20.23 10.75
N VAL A 151 13.14 21.21 11.12
CA VAL A 151 14.49 20.98 11.64
C VAL A 151 14.40 20.61 13.12
N LEU A 152 15.13 19.56 13.52
CA LEU A 152 15.28 19.19 14.92
C LEU A 152 16.51 19.89 15.51
N ASP A 153 16.39 20.34 16.74
CA ASP A 153 17.57 20.83 17.51
C ASP A 153 18.46 19.68 17.99
N GLU A 154 19.57 19.99 18.62
CA GLU A 154 20.52 19.00 19.14
C GLU A 154 19.91 18.03 20.18
N SER A 155 18.79 18.39 20.80
CA SER A 155 18.03 17.54 21.72
C SER A 155 16.98 16.67 21.03
N GLY A 156 16.80 16.80 19.70
CA GLY A 156 15.78 16.10 18.91
C GLY A 156 14.39 16.75 18.98
N LYS A 157 14.29 18.00 19.48
CA LYS A 157 13.02 18.71 19.54
C LYS A 157 12.78 19.49 18.24
N ILE A 158 11.53 19.48 17.77
CA ILE A 158 11.09 20.22 16.60
C ILE A 158 11.27 21.73 16.81
N THR A 159 11.98 22.38 15.88
CA THR A 159 12.14 23.84 15.84
C THR A 159 11.10 24.47 14.91
N VAL A 160 11.06 25.81 14.90
CA VAL A 160 10.24 26.57 13.93
C VAL A 160 10.89 26.65 12.53
N ALA A 161 12.16 26.26 12.42
CA ALA A 161 12.86 26.24 11.15
C ALA A 161 12.46 25.00 10.32
N THR A 162 12.38 25.17 9.02
CA THR A 162 12.11 24.08 8.06
C THR A 162 13.25 23.97 7.05
N THR A 163 13.37 22.82 6.43
CA THR A 163 14.32 22.57 5.35
C THR A 163 13.65 21.78 4.24
N GLN A 164 13.97 22.10 3.00
CA GLN A 164 13.54 21.32 1.84
C GLN A 164 14.38 20.05 1.74
N GLN A 165 13.71 18.91 1.65
CA GLN A 165 14.35 17.62 1.45
C GLN A 165 13.65 16.83 0.37
N SER A 166 14.42 16.17 -0.50
CA SER A 166 13.90 15.20 -1.45
C SER A 166 13.82 13.84 -0.79
N ILE A 167 12.62 13.26 -0.79
CA ILE A 167 12.33 11.95 -0.19
C ILE A 167 12.10 10.95 -1.32
N ALA A 168 12.94 9.92 -1.36
CA ALA A 168 12.79 8.79 -2.27
C ALA A 168 11.87 7.73 -1.66
N MET A 169 10.84 7.35 -2.40
CA MET A 169 9.86 6.34 -2.00
C MET A 169 9.98 5.11 -2.87
N SER A 170 10.11 3.94 -2.22
CA SER A 170 10.14 2.64 -2.84
C SER A 170 9.68 1.59 -1.84
N HIS A 171 8.94 0.59 -2.30
CA HIS A 171 8.58 -0.55 -1.46
C HIS A 171 9.80 -1.40 -1.08
N PHE A 172 10.79 -1.46 -1.97
CA PHE A 172 12.01 -2.24 -1.74
C PHE A 172 13.11 -1.39 -1.11
N PRO A 173 13.85 -1.94 -0.14
CA PRO A 173 15.00 -1.25 0.44
C PRO A 173 15.98 -0.82 -0.66
N GLN A 174 16.27 0.48 -0.74
CA GLN A 174 17.28 1.02 -1.61
C GLN A 174 18.63 0.83 -0.94
N THR A 175 19.43 -0.12 -1.40
CA THR A 175 20.80 -0.24 -0.94
C THR A 175 21.70 0.65 -1.80
N LEU A 176 22.16 1.75 -1.26
CA LEU A 176 23.28 2.55 -1.80
C LEU A 176 24.60 1.75 -1.63
N GLY A 177 24.71 0.62 -2.30
CA GLY A 177 25.86 -0.29 -2.22
C GLY A 177 26.50 -0.49 -3.58
N ILE A 178 27.75 -0.09 -3.69
CA ILE A 178 28.66 -0.36 -4.83
C ILE A 178 28.75 -1.88 -5.00
N GLY A 179 28.06 -2.46 -5.97
CA GLY A 179 28.15 -3.89 -6.27
C GLY A 179 27.17 -4.33 -7.37
N ARG A 180 27.36 -5.55 -7.89
CA ARG A 180 26.61 -6.13 -9.03
C ARG A 180 25.07 -6.04 -8.96
N ARG A 181 24.48 -5.69 -7.80
CA ARG A 181 23.05 -5.39 -7.62
C ARG A 181 22.66 -4.03 -8.19
N THR A 182 23.54 -3.03 -8.20
CA THR A 182 23.26 -1.69 -8.72
C THR A 182 22.98 -1.70 -10.23
N ARG A 183 23.52 -2.63 -10.98
CA ARG A 183 23.26 -2.77 -12.41
C ARG A 183 21.82 -3.20 -12.69
N ARG A 184 21.27 -4.14 -11.91
CA ARG A 184 19.85 -4.53 -11.99
C ARG A 184 18.90 -3.41 -11.56
N LEU A 185 19.30 -2.65 -10.54
CA LEU A 185 18.52 -1.51 -10.05
C LEU A 185 18.52 -0.36 -11.07
N ALA A 186 19.69 -0.05 -11.66
CA ALA A 186 19.79 0.95 -12.75
C ALA A 186 18.97 0.53 -13.99
N GLU A 187 18.98 -0.76 -14.34
CA GLU A 187 18.14 -1.30 -15.43
C GLU A 187 16.64 -1.26 -15.09
N GLN A 188 16.27 -1.47 -13.82
CA GLN A 188 14.89 -1.27 -13.35
C GLN A 188 14.50 0.21 -13.36
N LEU A 189 15.35 1.11 -12.86
CA LEU A 189 15.13 2.55 -12.88
C LEU A 189 15.05 3.10 -14.32
N GLU A 190 15.84 2.58 -15.26
CA GLU A 190 15.69 2.92 -16.67
C GLU A 190 14.38 2.38 -17.27
N ARG A 191 13.93 1.20 -16.88
CA ARG A 191 12.60 0.70 -17.25
C ARG A 191 11.50 1.61 -16.71
N VAL A 192 11.57 2.01 -15.44
CA VAL A 192 10.63 2.92 -14.78
C VAL A 192 10.61 4.29 -15.45
N ARG A 193 11.77 4.87 -15.76
CA ARG A 193 11.86 6.11 -16.54
C ARG A 193 11.18 6.01 -17.91
N ARG A 194 11.34 4.88 -18.60
CA ARG A 194 10.66 4.62 -19.89
C ARG A 194 9.15 4.46 -19.71
N TYR A 195 8.73 3.83 -18.60
CA TYR A 195 7.31 3.63 -18.27
C TYR A 195 6.64 4.97 -17.95
N GLY A 196 7.20 5.76 -17.04
CA GLY A 196 6.66 7.08 -16.69
C GLY A 196 6.68 8.08 -17.85
N ALA A 197 7.66 7.99 -18.75
CA ALA A 197 7.68 8.78 -19.99
C ALA A 197 6.61 8.32 -20.99
N TYR A 198 6.25 7.04 -20.96
CA TYR A 198 5.21 6.47 -21.81
C TYR A 198 3.79 6.85 -21.31
N HIS A 199 3.53 6.82 -20.02
CA HIS A 199 2.27 7.27 -19.44
C HIS A 199 2.01 8.76 -19.70
N ARG A 200 3.02 9.60 -19.54
CA ARG A 200 2.93 11.03 -19.93
C ARG A 200 2.63 11.23 -21.40
N ARG A 201 3.12 10.38 -22.30
CA ARG A 201 2.79 10.42 -23.73
C ARG A 201 1.37 9.95 -24.03
N LEU A 202 0.84 8.95 -23.32
CA LEU A 202 -0.53 8.48 -23.49
C LEU A 202 -1.55 9.50 -22.96
N ALA A 203 -1.28 10.14 -21.83
CA ALA A 203 -2.12 11.22 -21.30
C ALA A 203 -2.18 12.42 -22.27
N ALA A 204 -1.08 12.69 -22.97
CA ALA A 204 -1.02 13.74 -24.01
C ALA A 204 -1.74 13.36 -25.32
N LEU A 205 -2.06 12.08 -25.55
CA LEU A 205 -2.69 11.59 -26.77
C LEU A 205 -4.21 11.35 -26.63
N ARG A 206 -4.83 11.64 -25.49
CA ARG A 206 -6.29 11.56 -25.33
C ARG A 206 -6.95 12.68 -26.15
N PRO A 207 -7.71 12.39 -27.22
CA PRO A 207 -8.47 13.41 -27.91
C PRO A 207 -9.60 13.88 -26.99
N TYR A 208 -9.71 15.19 -26.86
CA TYR A 208 -10.83 15.88 -26.22
C TYR A 208 -12.14 15.43 -26.86
N ALA A 209 -12.90 14.56 -26.22
CA ALA A 209 -14.24 14.19 -26.64
C ALA A 209 -15.17 15.36 -26.31
N SER A 210 -15.23 16.33 -27.20
CA SER A 210 -16.23 17.40 -27.16
C SER A 210 -17.61 16.80 -27.37
N GLY A 211 -18.41 16.76 -26.32
CA GLY A 211 -19.82 16.45 -26.39
C GLY A 211 -20.52 17.46 -27.30
N ARG A 212 -21.00 17.01 -28.47
CA ARG A 212 -22.06 17.68 -29.20
C ARG A 212 -23.38 17.00 -28.89
N SER A 213 -24.10 17.63 -27.99
CA SER A 213 -25.57 17.49 -27.92
C SER A 213 -26.15 17.77 -29.30
N ARG A 214 -26.82 16.79 -29.91
CA ARG A 214 -27.82 17.06 -30.94
C ARG A 214 -29.19 16.82 -30.33
N ARG A 215 -29.91 17.94 -30.15
CA ARG A 215 -31.36 17.96 -30.06
C ARG A 215 -31.91 17.63 -31.46
N HIS A 216 -32.80 16.67 -31.53
CA HIS A 216 -34.02 16.71 -32.35
C HIS A 216 -35.03 15.77 -31.69
#